data_cd3f2de4b52682e4af4cc8021ab96acc
#
_entry.id   cd3f2de4b52682e4af4cc8021ab96acc
#
_cell.length_a   1.000
_cell.length_b   1.000
_cell.length_c   1.000
_cell.angle_alpha   90.00
_cell.angle_beta   90.00
_cell.angle_gamma   90.00
#
_symmetry.space_group_name_H-M   'P 1'
#
loop_
_entity.id
_entity.type
_entity.pdbx_description
1 polymer ?
#
loop_
_entity_poly.entity_id
_entity_poly.type
_entity_poly.pdbx_seq_one_letter_code
_entity_poly.pdbx_strand_id
1 'polypeptide(L)'
;GRDCGQEERAPMCGVPFHSYESYVARLVAKGYKVAICEQMEDPALAKGLVKRDIIRVITPGTVLESSMLDEARNNFICSLCAEGAGAGICFADISTGELHATTLSGGDLTEQIKNELSRYSPREILVNQNTLELTGLPKFIRERLSASLELLDNAEFEAQSCSLLVLDQFHSKSLADLELSDKTEIVQAVGALLSYLKRTQRVGIERINGIDLYTGAQYMHLDLNARRNLELLETMRNKEKRGSLLWVLDKTRTA
;
A
#
# COMPACT_ATOMS: atom_id res chain seq x y z
N GLY A 1 30.10 0.67 -20.88
CA GLY A 1 29.61 2.05 -21.03
C GLY A 1 29.27 2.35 -22.49
N ARG A 2 28.27 3.19 -22.70
CA ARG A 2 27.81 3.64 -24.03
C ARG A 2 28.38 5.04 -24.29
N ASP A 3 28.77 5.28 -25.53
CA ASP A 3 29.13 6.61 -26.00
C ASP A 3 27.86 7.48 -26.08
N CYS A 4 27.83 8.59 -25.36
CA CYS A 4 26.69 9.50 -25.30
C CYS A 4 27.07 10.88 -25.89
N GLY A 5 28.14 10.97 -26.70
CA GLY A 5 28.63 12.24 -27.27
C GLY A 5 29.37 13.13 -26.27
N GLN A 6 29.77 12.58 -25.11
CA GLN A 6 30.64 13.24 -24.13
C GLN A 6 32.00 12.52 -24.07
N GLU A 7 33.01 13.19 -23.52
CA GLU A 7 34.37 12.60 -23.42
C GLU A 7 34.40 11.29 -22.60
N GLU A 8 33.50 11.16 -21.60
CA GLU A 8 33.40 9.94 -20.80
C GLU A 8 32.19 9.10 -21.21
N ARG A 9 32.38 7.75 -21.22
CA ARG A 9 31.31 6.80 -21.47
C ARG A 9 30.38 6.71 -20.27
N ALA A 10 29.08 6.93 -20.48
CA ALA A 10 28.08 6.75 -19.41
C ALA A 10 27.99 5.29 -18.98
N PRO A 11 27.89 5.00 -17.67
CA PRO A 11 27.55 3.66 -17.20
C PRO A 11 26.23 3.23 -17.81
N MET A 12 26.16 2.01 -18.32
CA MET A 12 24.93 1.47 -18.89
C MET A 12 24.69 0.07 -18.35
N CYS A 13 23.49 -0.14 -17.84
CA CYS A 13 22.97 -1.45 -17.46
C CYS A 13 21.75 -1.75 -18.32
N GLY A 14 21.69 -2.94 -18.90
CA GLY A 14 20.58 -3.40 -19.70
C GLY A 14 20.14 -4.78 -19.24
N VAL A 15 18.82 -5.01 -19.24
CA VAL A 15 18.21 -6.31 -18.97
C VAL A 15 17.36 -6.69 -20.17
N PRO A 16 17.27 -7.99 -20.53
CA PRO A 16 16.37 -8.43 -21.57
C PRO A 16 14.93 -8.14 -21.21
N PHE A 17 14.12 -7.69 -22.18
CA PHE A 17 12.71 -7.33 -21.96
C PHE A 17 11.91 -8.46 -21.30
N HIS A 18 12.11 -9.71 -21.76
CA HIS A 18 11.38 -10.87 -21.22
C HIS A 18 11.76 -11.25 -19.77
N SER A 19 12.82 -10.69 -19.21
CA SER A 19 13.28 -11.00 -17.85
C SER A 19 13.27 -9.82 -16.89
N TYR A 20 12.73 -8.66 -17.31
CA TYR A 20 12.74 -7.44 -16.48
C TYR A 20 12.02 -7.64 -15.15
N GLU A 21 10.92 -8.42 -15.13
CA GLU A 21 10.12 -8.67 -13.92
C GLU A 21 10.96 -9.19 -12.75
N SER A 22 11.87 -10.14 -13.01
CA SER A 22 12.72 -10.70 -11.96
C SER A 22 13.69 -9.69 -11.34
N TYR A 23 14.11 -8.69 -12.11
CA TYR A 23 14.95 -7.59 -11.62
C TYR A 23 14.13 -6.57 -10.85
N VAL A 24 12.93 -6.24 -11.36
CA VAL A 24 11.98 -5.37 -10.67
C VAL A 24 11.60 -5.98 -9.32
N ALA A 25 11.25 -7.26 -9.27
CA ALA A 25 10.91 -7.97 -8.04
C ALA A 25 11.99 -7.81 -6.96
N ARG A 26 13.26 -7.98 -7.34
CA ARG A 26 14.40 -7.82 -6.40
C ARG A 26 14.59 -6.39 -5.92
N LEU A 27 14.30 -5.41 -6.75
CA LEU A 27 14.37 -3.99 -6.37
C LEU A 27 13.22 -3.62 -5.43
N VAL A 28 12.00 -4.01 -5.78
CA VAL A 28 10.79 -3.78 -4.99
C VAL A 28 10.88 -4.49 -3.64
N ALA A 29 11.37 -5.73 -3.59
CA ALA A 29 11.60 -6.45 -2.33
C ALA A 29 12.60 -5.75 -1.39
N LYS A 30 13.48 -4.89 -1.94
CA LYS A 30 14.39 -4.03 -1.16
C LYS A 30 13.77 -2.67 -0.81
N GLY A 31 12.49 -2.44 -1.12
CA GLY A 31 11.77 -1.19 -0.84
C GLY A 31 11.96 -0.09 -1.89
N TYR A 32 12.58 -0.38 -3.04
CA TYR A 32 12.72 0.61 -4.11
C TYR A 32 11.44 0.73 -4.93
N LYS A 33 11.15 1.94 -5.41
CA LYS A 33 10.13 2.21 -6.42
C LYS A 33 10.77 2.11 -7.81
N VAL A 34 10.09 1.44 -8.73
CA VAL A 34 10.60 1.20 -10.09
C VAL A 34 9.63 1.77 -11.10
N ALA A 35 10.07 2.81 -11.84
CA ALA A 35 9.28 3.37 -12.93
C ALA A 35 9.55 2.61 -14.23
N ILE A 36 8.50 2.10 -14.86
CA ILE A 36 8.54 1.50 -16.18
C ILE A 36 8.26 2.59 -17.20
N CYS A 37 9.23 2.81 -18.07
CA CYS A 37 9.16 3.81 -19.13
C CYS A 37 9.22 3.13 -20.49
N GLU A 38 8.23 3.38 -21.33
CA GLU A 38 8.15 2.81 -22.68
C GLU A 38 8.21 3.86 -23.77
N GLN A 39 8.52 3.41 -24.98
CA GLN A 39 8.49 4.23 -26.18
C GLN A 39 7.05 4.37 -26.64
N MET A 40 6.58 5.61 -26.82
CA MET A 40 5.19 5.93 -27.17
C MET A 40 4.95 6.08 -28.67
N GLU A 41 6.01 6.00 -29.48
CA GLU A 41 5.95 6.12 -30.95
C GLU A 41 6.90 5.13 -31.61
N ASP A 42 6.63 4.80 -32.86
CA ASP A 42 7.49 3.91 -33.64
C ASP A 42 8.85 4.59 -33.90
N PRO A 43 9.97 3.98 -33.48
CA PRO A 43 11.31 4.51 -33.72
C PRO A 43 11.64 4.76 -35.18
N ALA A 44 11.01 4.00 -36.11
CA ALA A 44 11.21 4.17 -37.56
C ALA A 44 10.55 5.44 -38.13
N LEU A 45 9.54 5.96 -37.43
CA LEU A 45 8.81 7.18 -37.82
C LEU A 45 9.25 8.42 -37.06
N ALA A 46 10.04 8.27 -36.01
CA ALA A 46 10.46 9.37 -35.15
C ALA A 46 11.50 10.26 -35.84
N LYS A 47 11.22 11.56 -35.88
CA LYS A 47 12.16 12.59 -36.34
C LYS A 47 12.99 13.08 -35.14
N GLY A 48 14.01 12.30 -34.72
CA GLY A 48 14.87 12.62 -33.59
C GLY A 48 14.78 11.63 -32.44
N LEU A 49 14.76 12.11 -31.18
CA LEU A 49 14.61 11.24 -30.00
C LEU A 49 13.18 10.73 -29.90
N VAL A 50 13.04 9.41 -29.85
CA VAL A 50 11.73 8.75 -29.62
C VAL A 50 11.11 9.22 -28.32
N LYS A 51 9.84 9.64 -28.37
CA LYS A 51 9.07 10.03 -27.19
C LYS A 51 8.91 8.83 -26.26
N ARG A 52 9.18 9.06 -24.97
CA ARG A 52 9.00 8.06 -23.91
C ARG A 52 8.08 8.60 -22.83
N ASP A 53 7.32 7.73 -22.19
CA ASP A 53 6.47 8.08 -21.06
C ASP A 53 6.54 6.98 -19.99
N ILE A 54 6.32 7.38 -18.74
CA ILE A 54 6.21 6.45 -17.62
C ILE A 54 4.80 5.85 -17.69
N ILE A 55 4.73 4.56 -17.98
CA ILE A 55 3.47 3.84 -18.07
C ILE A 55 3.01 3.30 -16.72
N ARG A 56 3.94 3.06 -15.78
CA ARG A 56 3.64 2.53 -14.46
C ARG A 56 4.81 2.77 -13.49
N VAL A 57 4.47 2.97 -12.22
CA VAL A 57 5.43 2.97 -11.11
C VAL A 57 5.10 1.80 -10.18
N ILE A 58 5.98 0.81 -10.11
CA ILE A 58 5.81 -0.36 -9.24
C ILE A 58 6.45 -0.05 -7.90
N THR A 59 5.66 -0.19 -6.84
CA THR A 59 6.07 0.02 -5.44
C THR A 59 5.77 -1.24 -4.62
N PRO A 60 6.31 -1.38 -3.40
CA PRO A 60 6.07 -2.58 -2.58
C PRO A 60 4.59 -2.92 -2.35
N GLY A 61 3.73 -1.89 -2.24
CA GLY A 61 2.29 -2.06 -2.01
C GLY A 61 1.44 -2.14 -3.28
N THR A 62 2.04 -1.91 -4.47
CA THR A 62 1.29 -1.84 -5.73
C THR A 62 1.66 -2.91 -6.75
N VAL A 63 2.30 -3.97 -6.30
CA VAL A 63 2.62 -5.14 -7.13
C VAL A 63 1.34 -5.86 -7.55
N LEU A 64 1.23 -6.21 -8.85
CA LEU A 64 0.11 -6.97 -9.42
C LEU A 64 0.55 -8.29 -10.06
N GLU A 65 1.84 -8.42 -10.37
CA GLU A 65 2.40 -9.60 -11.01
C GLU A 65 2.42 -10.78 -10.02
N SER A 66 1.75 -11.88 -10.39
CA SER A 66 1.69 -13.10 -9.57
C SER A 66 3.09 -13.67 -9.23
N SER A 67 4.07 -13.46 -10.12
CA SER A 67 5.46 -13.85 -9.89
C SER A 67 6.16 -13.09 -8.76
N MET A 68 5.58 -11.95 -8.32
CA MET A 68 6.11 -11.08 -7.28
C MET A 68 5.28 -11.10 -6.00
N LEU A 69 4.07 -11.69 -6.04
CA LEU A 69 3.15 -11.81 -4.92
C LEU A 69 3.38 -13.13 -4.17
N ASP A 70 3.13 -13.11 -2.88
CA ASP A 70 3.02 -14.31 -2.06
C ASP A 70 1.57 -14.81 -2.15
N GLU A 71 1.34 -15.96 -2.78
CA GLU A 71 -0.01 -16.53 -2.97
C GLU A 71 -0.75 -16.78 -1.65
N ALA A 72 -0.03 -16.89 -0.54
CA ALA A 72 -0.59 -17.15 0.78
C ALA A 72 -0.86 -15.89 1.62
N ARG A 73 -0.56 -14.69 1.10
CA ARG A 73 -0.67 -13.44 1.86
C ARG A 73 -1.13 -12.29 0.98
N ASN A 74 -2.03 -11.46 1.53
CA ASN A 74 -2.42 -10.20 0.89
C ASN A 74 -1.23 -9.23 0.81
N ASN A 75 -1.21 -8.43 -0.24
CA ASN A 75 -0.22 -7.38 -0.46
C ASN A 75 -0.81 -6.00 -0.17
N PHE A 76 -1.04 -5.72 1.11
CA PHE A 76 -1.67 -4.47 1.51
C PHE A 76 -0.77 -3.25 1.33
N ILE A 77 -1.36 -2.19 0.76
CA ILE A 77 -0.95 -0.80 0.89
C ILE A 77 -1.86 -0.12 1.90
N CYS A 78 -1.29 0.70 2.77
CA CYS A 78 -2.02 1.43 3.80
C CYS A 78 -1.96 2.92 3.54
N SER A 79 -3.06 3.63 3.81
CA SER A 79 -3.05 5.09 3.96
C SER A 79 -3.54 5.46 5.34
N LEU A 80 -2.82 6.36 6.00
CA LEU A 80 -3.06 6.77 7.38
C LEU A 80 -3.00 8.29 7.49
N CYS A 81 -4.12 8.87 7.91
CA CYS A 81 -4.30 10.30 8.14
C CYS A 81 -4.59 10.55 9.61
N ALA A 82 -3.61 11.05 10.36
CA ALA A 82 -3.84 11.51 11.74
C ALA A 82 -4.20 13.00 11.74
N GLU A 83 -5.27 13.34 12.43
CA GLU A 83 -5.73 14.73 12.61
C GLU A 83 -6.31 14.93 14.01
N GLY A 84 -5.76 15.90 14.75
CA GLY A 84 -6.17 16.16 16.13
C GLY A 84 -5.99 14.94 17.05
N ALA A 85 -7.09 14.47 17.65
CA ALA A 85 -7.12 13.32 18.57
C ALA A 85 -7.55 12.00 17.90
N GLY A 86 -7.70 12.00 16.57
CA GLY A 86 -8.16 10.84 15.81
C GLY A 86 -7.29 10.54 14.60
N ALA A 87 -7.55 9.40 13.96
CA ALA A 87 -6.96 9.02 12.69
C ALA A 87 -7.91 8.18 11.86
N GLY A 88 -7.90 8.41 10.55
CA GLY A 88 -8.45 7.49 9.57
C GLY A 88 -7.34 6.57 9.04
N ILE A 89 -7.64 5.30 8.95
CA ILE A 89 -6.71 4.31 8.39
C ILE A 89 -7.46 3.42 7.41
N CYS A 90 -6.84 3.15 6.26
CA CYS A 90 -7.35 2.19 5.30
C CYS A 90 -6.26 1.28 4.77
N PHE A 91 -6.65 0.08 4.37
CA PHE A 91 -5.79 -0.95 3.82
C PHE A 91 -6.40 -1.45 2.52
N ALA A 92 -5.66 -1.42 1.43
CA ALA A 92 -6.11 -1.95 0.15
C ALA A 92 -5.15 -3.00 -0.39
N ASP A 93 -5.72 -4.05 -0.95
CA ASP A 93 -5.00 -5.00 -1.80
C ASP A 93 -5.52 -4.86 -3.23
N ILE A 94 -4.68 -4.30 -4.12
CA ILE A 94 -5.06 -4.03 -5.50
C ILE A 94 -5.23 -5.33 -6.29
N SER A 95 -4.58 -6.41 -5.87
CA SER A 95 -4.64 -7.70 -6.56
C SER A 95 -6.00 -8.38 -6.37
N THR A 96 -6.57 -8.27 -5.17
CA THR A 96 -7.90 -8.82 -4.82
C THR A 96 -9.02 -7.81 -4.98
N GLY A 97 -8.73 -6.51 -4.91
CA GLY A 97 -9.73 -5.45 -4.91
C GLY A 97 -10.31 -5.15 -3.53
N GLU A 98 -9.77 -5.73 -2.47
CA GLU A 98 -10.20 -5.48 -1.09
C GLU A 98 -9.78 -4.08 -0.62
N LEU A 99 -10.67 -3.41 0.10
CA LEU A 99 -10.40 -2.15 0.78
C LEU A 99 -11.11 -2.14 2.13
N HIS A 100 -10.33 -2.17 3.21
CA HIS A 100 -10.82 -2.10 4.58
C HIS A 100 -10.49 -0.72 5.16
N ALA A 101 -11.42 -0.12 5.91
CA ALA A 101 -11.19 1.19 6.51
C ALA A 101 -11.83 1.30 7.90
N THR A 102 -11.18 2.06 8.79
CA THR A 102 -11.68 2.34 10.12
C THR A 102 -11.21 3.70 10.63
N THR A 103 -11.91 4.23 11.65
CA THR A 103 -11.48 5.38 12.44
C THR A 103 -10.90 4.91 13.75
N LEU A 104 -9.83 5.57 14.18
CA LEU A 104 -9.19 5.37 15.48
C LEU A 104 -9.30 6.65 16.29
N SER A 105 -9.75 6.57 17.53
CA SER A 105 -9.90 7.74 18.40
C SER A 105 -9.87 7.35 19.88
N GLY A 106 -9.47 8.30 20.72
CA GLY A 106 -9.35 8.10 22.16
C GLY A 106 -8.18 7.23 22.58
N GLY A 107 -7.93 7.12 23.88
CA GLY A 107 -6.85 6.32 24.43
C GLY A 107 -5.46 6.68 23.88
N ASP A 108 -4.59 5.68 23.75
CA ASP A 108 -3.30 5.82 23.07
C ASP A 108 -3.45 5.56 21.57
N LEU A 109 -3.65 6.64 20.81
CA LEU A 109 -3.81 6.59 19.36
C LEU A 109 -2.63 5.89 18.67
N THR A 110 -1.41 6.12 19.15
CA THR A 110 -0.20 5.51 18.57
C THR A 110 -0.21 4.00 18.72
N GLU A 111 -0.62 3.49 19.87
CA GLU A 111 -0.73 2.04 20.09
C GLU A 111 -1.89 1.43 19.28
N GLN A 112 -3.02 2.12 19.14
CA GLN A 112 -4.11 1.67 18.27
C GLN A 112 -3.65 1.55 16.82
N ILE A 113 -2.94 2.56 16.28
CA ILE A 113 -2.36 2.54 14.94
C ILE A 113 -1.39 1.37 14.78
N LYS A 114 -0.46 1.17 15.74
CA LYS A 114 0.50 0.05 15.69
C LYS A 114 -0.20 -1.31 15.65
N ASN A 115 -1.29 -1.47 16.38
CA ASN A 115 -2.06 -2.71 16.41
C ASN A 115 -2.73 -2.99 15.05
N GLU A 116 -3.36 -1.98 14.43
CA GLU A 116 -3.96 -2.15 13.08
C GLU A 116 -2.89 -2.40 12.01
N LEU A 117 -1.80 -1.64 12.02
CA LEU A 117 -0.67 -1.90 11.12
C LEU A 117 -0.10 -3.32 11.29
N SER A 118 -0.04 -3.83 12.51
CA SER A 118 0.42 -5.20 12.78
C SER A 118 -0.59 -6.25 12.32
N ARG A 119 -1.89 -5.92 12.36
CA ARG A 119 -2.97 -6.81 11.92
C ARG A 119 -2.91 -7.07 10.43
N TYR A 120 -2.78 -6.02 9.64
CA TYR A 120 -2.76 -6.09 8.18
C TYR A 120 -1.36 -6.26 7.60
N SER A 121 -0.31 -5.92 8.35
CA SER A 121 1.10 -6.01 7.94
C SER A 121 1.37 -5.46 6.54
N PRO A 122 1.00 -4.20 6.26
CA PRO A 122 1.13 -3.61 4.93
C PRO A 122 2.59 -3.56 4.48
N ARG A 123 2.81 -3.64 3.17
CA ARG A 123 4.14 -3.49 2.55
C ARG A 123 4.52 -2.04 2.31
N GLU A 124 3.54 -1.18 2.20
CA GLU A 124 3.72 0.26 1.96
C GLU A 124 2.70 1.05 2.79
N ILE A 125 3.13 2.16 3.37
CA ILE A 125 2.30 3.00 4.24
C ILE A 125 2.46 4.44 3.78
N LEU A 126 1.34 5.04 3.38
CA LEU A 126 1.22 6.44 3.00
C LEU A 126 0.77 7.24 4.23
N VAL A 127 1.43 8.34 4.53
CA VAL A 127 1.13 9.14 5.72
C VAL A 127 1.16 10.63 5.45
N ASN A 128 0.39 11.41 6.23
CA ASN A 128 0.51 12.83 6.31
C ASN A 128 1.60 13.26 7.32
N GLN A 129 1.93 14.55 7.38
CA GLN A 129 2.96 15.08 8.27
C GLN A 129 2.63 14.82 9.74
N ASN A 130 1.38 15.01 10.17
CA ASN A 130 0.94 14.80 11.55
C ASN A 130 1.17 13.35 12.01
N THR A 131 0.97 12.39 11.12
CA THR A 131 1.23 10.97 11.39
C THR A 131 2.71 10.69 11.66
N LEU A 132 3.62 11.33 10.92
CA LEU A 132 5.07 11.18 11.16
C LEU A 132 5.52 11.72 12.51
N GLU A 133 4.80 12.69 13.06
CA GLU A 133 5.09 13.31 14.36
C GLU A 133 4.65 12.45 15.54
N LEU A 134 3.87 11.38 15.31
CA LEU A 134 3.47 10.44 16.37
C LEU A 134 4.69 9.70 16.91
N THR A 135 4.97 9.91 18.19
CA THR A 135 6.15 9.39 18.86
C THR A 135 6.28 7.87 18.74
N GLY A 136 7.41 7.43 18.21
CA GLY A 136 7.74 6.00 18.08
C GLY A 136 7.07 5.27 16.91
N LEU A 137 6.11 5.87 16.21
CA LEU A 137 5.44 5.23 15.07
C LEU A 137 6.38 5.01 13.87
N PRO A 138 7.17 6.00 13.40
CA PRO A 138 8.08 5.78 12.27
C PRO A 138 9.15 4.72 12.58
N LYS A 139 9.64 4.68 13.83
CA LYS A 139 10.57 3.64 14.27
C LYS A 139 9.95 2.26 14.24
N PHE A 140 8.72 2.13 14.76
CA PHE A 140 7.97 0.87 14.75
C PHE A 140 7.74 0.35 13.32
N ILE A 141 7.31 1.21 12.38
CA ILE A 141 7.10 0.85 10.97
C ILE A 141 8.39 0.30 10.36
N ARG A 142 9.51 0.98 10.56
CA ARG A 142 10.81 0.60 9.99
C ARG A 142 11.36 -0.70 10.58
N GLU A 143 11.34 -0.81 11.91
CA GLU A 143 12.05 -1.90 12.62
C GLU A 143 11.20 -3.16 12.79
N ARG A 144 9.87 -3.02 12.85
CA ARG A 144 8.97 -4.15 13.15
C ARG A 144 8.20 -4.65 11.95
N LEU A 145 7.73 -3.74 11.09
CA LEU A 145 6.94 -4.12 9.91
C LEU A 145 7.79 -4.29 8.66
N SER A 146 8.98 -3.64 8.62
CA SER A 146 9.82 -3.58 7.40
C SER A 146 9.05 -3.04 6.19
N ALA A 147 8.05 -2.18 6.43
CA ALA A 147 7.23 -1.57 5.40
C ALA A 147 7.91 -0.31 4.84
N SER A 148 7.66 -0.01 3.58
CA SER A 148 8.02 1.27 2.98
C SER A 148 7.13 2.37 3.54
N LEU A 149 7.72 3.48 3.98
CA LEU A 149 7.00 4.65 4.51
C LEU A 149 7.12 5.80 3.54
N GLU A 150 5.98 6.34 3.10
CA GLU A 150 5.89 7.44 2.16
C GLU A 150 5.14 8.61 2.77
N LEU A 151 5.80 9.75 2.84
CA LEU A 151 5.16 11.00 3.20
C LEU A 151 4.49 11.60 1.95
N LEU A 152 3.18 11.79 2.02
CA LEU A 152 2.42 12.53 1.02
C LEU A 152 2.26 13.99 1.46
N ASP A 153 2.08 14.88 0.47
CA ASP A 153 1.74 16.27 0.74
C ASP A 153 0.37 16.36 1.47
N ASN A 154 0.24 17.30 2.40
CA ASN A 154 -1.01 17.51 3.12
C ASN A 154 -2.19 17.82 2.18
N ALA A 155 -1.93 18.40 1.01
CA ALA A 155 -2.93 18.63 -0.02
C ALA A 155 -3.59 17.33 -0.55
N GLU A 156 -2.86 16.20 -0.51
CA GLU A 156 -3.41 14.88 -0.89
C GLU A 156 -4.47 14.37 0.10
N PHE A 157 -4.48 14.90 1.33
CA PHE A 157 -5.46 14.59 2.38
C PHE A 157 -6.54 15.66 2.55
N GLU A 158 -6.66 16.59 1.61
CA GLU A 158 -7.68 17.64 1.67
C GLU A 158 -9.07 17.00 1.52
N ALA A 159 -9.97 17.27 2.51
CA ALA A 159 -11.24 16.57 2.66
C ALA A 159 -12.17 16.69 1.45
N GLN A 160 -12.22 17.85 0.80
CA GLN A 160 -13.10 18.07 -0.34
C GLN A 160 -12.60 17.29 -1.57
N SER A 161 -11.30 17.36 -1.87
CA SER A 161 -10.66 16.63 -2.96
C SER A 161 -10.77 15.12 -2.76
N CYS A 162 -10.54 14.66 -1.54
CA CYS A 162 -10.68 13.24 -1.16
C CYS A 162 -12.13 12.76 -1.34
N SER A 163 -13.13 13.57 -0.93
CA SER A 163 -14.55 13.24 -1.09
C SER A 163 -14.90 13.03 -2.56
N LEU A 164 -14.45 13.92 -3.45
CA LEU A 164 -14.69 13.78 -4.90
C LEU A 164 -14.07 12.51 -5.46
N LEU A 165 -12.82 12.17 -5.06
CA LEU A 165 -12.14 10.95 -5.50
C LEU A 165 -12.85 9.69 -5.04
N VAL A 166 -13.35 9.68 -3.78
CA VAL A 166 -14.10 8.55 -3.21
C VAL A 166 -15.42 8.37 -3.93
N LEU A 167 -16.20 9.43 -4.14
CA LEU A 167 -17.47 9.38 -4.86
C LEU A 167 -17.29 8.91 -6.32
N ASP A 168 -16.27 9.41 -7.01
CA ASP A 168 -15.93 9.00 -8.38
C ASP A 168 -15.58 7.51 -8.44
N GLN A 169 -14.70 7.03 -7.54
CA GLN A 169 -14.24 5.64 -7.52
C GLN A 169 -15.37 4.64 -7.30
N PHE A 170 -16.27 4.93 -6.35
CA PHE A 170 -17.37 4.02 -5.99
C PHE A 170 -18.68 4.33 -6.70
N HIS A 171 -18.67 5.24 -7.66
CA HIS A 171 -19.85 5.65 -8.45
C HIS A 171 -21.05 6.04 -7.58
N SER A 172 -20.78 6.64 -6.41
CA SER A 172 -21.79 7.02 -5.43
C SER A 172 -22.17 8.48 -5.56
N LYS A 173 -23.44 8.81 -5.23
CA LYS A 173 -23.94 10.19 -5.32
C LYS A 173 -23.61 11.00 -4.06
N SER A 174 -23.46 10.32 -2.93
CA SER A 174 -23.19 10.96 -1.65
C SER A 174 -22.31 10.07 -0.75
N LEU A 175 -21.62 10.68 0.20
CA LEU A 175 -20.88 9.94 1.24
C LEU A 175 -21.82 9.13 2.15
N ALA A 176 -23.11 9.51 2.24
CA ALA A 176 -24.12 8.77 3.00
C ALA A 176 -24.37 7.38 2.39
N ASP A 177 -24.35 7.26 1.07
CA ASP A 177 -24.53 5.98 0.38
C ASP A 177 -23.39 4.99 0.68
N LEU A 178 -22.24 5.50 1.12
CA LEU A 178 -21.05 4.75 1.51
C LEU A 178 -20.86 4.64 3.04
N GLU A 179 -21.83 5.09 3.81
CA GLU A 179 -21.76 5.17 5.31
C GLU A 179 -20.57 6.01 5.83
N LEU A 180 -20.16 7.04 5.06
CA LEU A 180 -18.99 7.89 5.35
C LEU A 180 -19.34 9.33 5.76
N SER A 181 -20.61 9.68 5.97
CA SER A 181 -21.05 11.06 6.23
C SER A 181 -20.30 11.74 7.38
N ASP A 182 -20.08 11.00 8.48
CA ASP A 182 -19.46 11.51 9.70
C ASP A 182 -18.05 10.95 9.93
N LYS A 183 -17.41 10.45 8.88
CA LYS A 183 -16.11 9.77 8.95
C LYS A 183 -15.07 10.46 8.05
N THR A 184 -14.87 11.76 8.27
CA THR A 184 -13.98 12.59 7.46
C THR A 184 -12.56 12.01 7.39
N GLU A 185 -12.04 11.46 8.48
CA GLU A 185 -10.70 10.90 8.56
C GLU A 185 -10.56 9.66 7.65
N ILE A 186 -11.62 8.84 7.53
CA ILE A 186 -11.61 7.70 6.58
C ILE A 186 -11.64 8.24 5.16
N VAL A 187 -12.47 9.24 4.86
CA VAL A 187 -12.56 9.84 3.53
C VAL A 187 -11.20 10.40 3.10
N GLN A 188 -10.50 11.08 4.00
CA GLN A 188 -9.14 11.59 3.75
C GLN A 188 -8.15 10.46 3.49
N ALA A 189 -8.14 9.41 4.33
CA ALA A 189 -7.23 8.28 4.16
C ALA A 189 -7.49 7.53 2.84
N VAL A 190 -8.76 7.24 2.52
CA VAL A 190 -9.14 6.53 1.29
C VAL A 190 -8.89 7.41 0.06
N GLY A 191 -9.23 8.70 0.11
CA GLY A 191 -9.00 9.64 -0.98
C GLY A 191 -7.52 9.80 -1.32
N ALA A 192 -6.66 9.94 -0.31
CA ALA A 192 -5.21 10.02 -0.50
C ALA A 192 -4.65 8.72 -1.09
N LEU A 193 -5.15 7.54 -0.65
CA LEU A 193 -4.80 6.26 -1.24
C LEU A 193 -5.19 6.21 -2.73
N LEU A 194 -6.42 6.57 -3.07
CA LEU A 194 -6.91 6.58 -4.46
C LEU A 194 -6.12 7.55 -5.34
N SER A 195 -5.79 8.75 -4.83
CA SER A 195 -4.92 9.72 -5.52
C SER A 195 -3.56 9.11 -5.83
N TYR A 196 -2.93 8.49 -4.83
CA TYR A 196 -1.64 7.84 -4.99
C TYR A 196 -1.70 6.70 -6.01
N LEU A 197 -2.72 5.85 -5.94
CA LEU A 197 -2.91 4.74 -6.87
C LEU A 197 -3.15 5.23 -8.30
N LYS A 198 -4.01 6.25 -8.52
CA LYS A 198 -4.25 6.85 -9.84
C LYS A 198 -2.97 7.42 -10.46
N ARG A 199 -2.06 7.94 -9.65
CA ARG A 199 -0.77 8.49 -10.10
C ARG A 199 0.27 7.40 -10.42
N THR A 200 0.28 6.30 -9.66
CA THR A 200 1.28 5.24 -9.81
C THR A 200 0.83 4.09 -10.70
N GLN A 201 -0.47 3.82 -10.77
CA GLN A 201 -1.05 2.69 -11.49
C GLN A 201 -2.05 3.19 -12.53
N ARG A 202 -1.94 2.69 -13.77
CA ARG A 202 -2.93 2.97 -14.82
C ARG A 202 -4.03 1.90 -14.92
N VAL A 203 -3.83 0.75 -14.30
CA VAL A 203 -4.76 -0.40 -14.31
C VAL A 203 -4.83 -1.04 -12.94
N GLY A 204 -5.96 -1.68 -12.62
CA GLY A 204 -6.17 -2.45 -11.40
C GLY A 204 -6.96 -1.71 -10.32
N ILE A 205 -7.04 -0.38 -10.37
CA ILE A 205 -7.77 0.43 -9.39
C ILE A 205 -9.28 0.17 -9.48
N GLU A 206 -9.77 -0.14 -10.68
CA GLU A 206 -11.17 -0.50 -10.96
C GLU A 206 -11.64 -1.75 -10.21
N ARG A 207 -10.72 -2.59 -9.72
CA ARG A 207 -11.04 -3.75 -8.89
C ARG A 207 -11.52 -3.35 -7.50
N ILE A 208 -11.07 -2.19 -7.01
CA ILE A 208 -11.52 -1.64 -5.73
C ILE A 208 -12.90 -1.03 -5.95
N ASN A 209 -13.95 -1.82 -5.72
CA ASN A 209 -15.34 -1.48 -6.02
C ASN A 209 -16.22 -1.29 -4.77
N GLY A 210 -15.65 -1.42 -3.57
CA GLY A 210 -16.35 -1.23 -2.31
C GLY A 210 -15.39 -0.95 -1.15
N ILE A 211 -15.95 -0.49 -0.04
CA ILE A 211 -15.22 -0.22 1.21
C ILE A 211 -15.83 -1.11 2.29
N ASP A 212 -15.00 -1.94 2.91
CA ASP A 212 -15.38 -2.68 4.12
C ASP A 212 -15.06 -1.82 5.35
N LEU A 213 -16.12 -1.22 5.92
CA LEU A 213 -16.02 -0.42 7.13
C LEU A 213 -16.12 -1.31 8.35
N TYR A 214 -15.08 -1.32 9.16
CA TYR A 214 -15.06 -2.10 10.38
C TYR A 214 -14.83 -1.23 11.62
N THR A 215 -15.30 -1.71 12.77
CA THR A 215 -15.07 -1.09 14.07
C THR A 215 -14.40 -2.07 15.01
N GLY A 216 -13.44 -1.61 15.78
CA GLY A 216 -12.74 -2.45 16.77
C GLY A 216 -13.65 -3.03 17.87
N ALA A 217 -14.87 -2.46 18.05
CA ALA A 217 -15.81 -2.89 19.08
C ALA A 217 -16.49 -4.24 18.80
N GLN A 218 -16.45 -4.77 17.57
CA GLN A 218 -17.11 -6.01 17.19
C GLN A 218 -16.33 -7.28 17.60
N TYR A 219 -15.03 -7.16 17.88
CA TYR A 219 -14.17 -8.30 18.16
C TYR A 219 -13.29 -8.06 19.39
N MET A 220 -12.87 -9.14 20.02
CA MET A 220 -11.88 -9.06 21.10
C MET A 220 -10.56 -8.52 20.55
N HIS A 221 -10.12 -7.40 21.12
CA HIS A 221 -8.88 -6.76 20.71
C HIS A 221 -7.67 -7.56 21.21
N LEU A 222 -6.87 -8.08 20.29
CA LEU A 222 -5.60 -8.74 20.58
C LEU A 222 -4.47 -7.83 20.10
N ASP A 223 -3.69 -7.33 21.04
CA ASP A 223 -2.50 -6.55 20.71
C ASP A 223 -1.41 -7.40 20.02
N LEU A 224 -0.39 -6.74 19.49
CA LEU A 224 0.71 -7.41 18.80
C LEU A 224 1.40 -8.47 19.69
N ASN A 225 1.58 -8.16 20.98
CA ASN A 225 2.25 -9.06 21.91
C ASN A 225 1.39 -10.29 22.22
N ALA A 226 0.08 -10.10 22.45
CA ALA A 226 -0.85 -11.20 22.66
C ALA A 226 -0.91 -12.13 21.42
N ARG A 227 -1.03 -11.57 20.22
CA ARG A 227 -1.05 -12.35 18.97
C ARG A 227 0.23 -13.16 18.77
N ARG A 228 1.39 -12.57 19.04
CA ARG A 228 2.68 -13.24 18.95
C ARG A 228 2.87 -14.30 20.02
N ASN A 229 2.54 -13.97 21.28
CA ASN A 229 2.72 -14.88 22.40
C ASN A 229 1.78 -16.09 22.33
N LEU A 230 0.60 -15.93 21.75
CA LEU A 230 -0.35 -17.01 21.49
C LEU A 230 -0.03 -17.80 20.21
N GLU A 231 1.02 -17.41 19.49
CA GLU A 231 1.43 -18.04 18.22
C GLU A 231 0.25 -18.28 17.27
N LEU A 232 -0.59 -17.26 17.08
CA LEU A 232 -1.84 -17.41 16.32
C LEU A 232 -1.60 -17.71 14.85
N LEU A 233 -0.67 -16.98 14.21
CA LEU A 233 -0.40 -17.03 12.77
C LEU A 233 0.93 -17.70 12.45
N GLU A 234 1.93 -17.51 13.30
CA GLU A 234 3.30 -18.01 13.13
C GLU A 234 3.93 -18.33 14.50
N THR A 235 4.90 -19.23 14.50
CA THR A 235 5.64 -19.58 15.72
C THR A 235 6.61 -18.48 16.12
N MET A 236 6.81 -18.27 17.42
CA MET A 236 7.75 -17.26 17.96
C MET A 236 9.19 -17.51 17.53
N ARG A 237 9.59 -18.77 17.47
CA ARG A 237 10.97 -19.18 17.24
C ARG A 237 11.39 -19.06 15.78
N ASN A 238 10.61 -19.62 14.88
CA ASN A 238 11.00 -19.77 13.48
C ASN A 238 10.23 -18.83 12.54
N LYS A 239 9.18 -18.16 13.03
CA LYS A 239 8.24 -17.35 12.23
C LYS A 239 7.63 -18.13 11.07
N GLU A 240 7.31 -19.37 11.30
CA GLU A 240 6.68 -20.28 10.35
C GLU A 240 5.22 -20.51 10.71
N LYS A 241 4.35 -20.68 9.70
CA LYS A 241 2.95 -21.06 9.89
C LYS A 241 2.83 -22.43 10.57
N ARG A 242 3.72 -23.37 10.25
CA ARG A 242 3.72 -24.71 10.84
C ARG A 242 4.00 -24.66 12.33
N GLY A 243 3.05 -25.20 13.10
CA GLY A 243 3.09 -25.19 14.57
C GLY A 243 2.32 -24.04 15.20
N SER A 244 1.77 -23.10 14.43
CA SER A 244 0.87 -22.05 14.93
C SER A 244 -0.55 -22.56 15.12
N LEU A 245 -1.41 -21.79 15.80
CA LEU A 245 -2.84 -22.09 15.94
C LEU A 245 -3.52 -22.15 14.57
N LEU A 246 -3.21 -21.20 13.68
CA LEU A 246 -3.73 -21.18 12.31
C LEU A 246 -3.39 -22.48 11.56
N TRP A 247 -2.17 -22.98 11.67
CA TRP A 247 -1.78 -24.23 11.02
C TRP A 247 -2.60 -25.44 11.47
N VAL A 248 -3.02 -25.48 12.75
CA VAL A 248 -3.87 -26.55 13.29
C VAL A 248 -5.30 -26.45 12.77
N LEU A 249 -5.84 -25.22 12.68
CA LEU A 249 -7.22 -24.94 12.32
C LEU A 249 -7.45 -24.90 10.81
N ASP A 250 -6.45 -24.45 10.06
CA ASP A 250 -6.55 -24.32 8.60
C ASP A 250 -6.55 -25.71 7.95
N LYS A 251 -7.72 -26.08 7.42
CA LYS A 251 -7.94 -27.32 6.68
C LYS A 251 -8.26 -27.07 5.21
N THR A 252 -8.07 -25.82 4.74
CA THR A 252 -8.26 -25.50 3.33
C THR A 252 -7.24 -26.25 2.49
N ARG A 253 -7.66 -26.68 1.29
CA ARG A 253 -6.82 -27.42 0.34
C ARG A 253 -6.40 -26.56 -0.86
N THR A 254 -6.94 -25.37 -0.96
CA THR A 254 -6.62 -24.34 -1.95
C THR A 254 -6.03 -23.15 -1.22
N ALA A 255 -5.02 -22.53 -1.83
CA ALA A 255 -4.51 -21.24 -1.37
C ALA A 255 -5.52 -20.15 -1.71
#